data_9e46f837b19ab5c44f9b137e670030bc
#
_entry.id   9e46f837b19ab5c44f9b137e670030bc
#
_cell.length_a   1.000
_cell.length_b   1.000
_cell.length_c   1.000
_cell.angle_alpha   90.00
_cell.angle_beta   90.00
_cell.angle_gamma   90.00
#
_symmetry.space_group_name_H-M   'P 1'
#
loop_
_entity.id
_entity.type
_entity.pdbx_description
1 polymer ?
#
loop_
_entity_poly.entity_id
_entity_poly.type
_entity_poly.pdbx_seq_one_letter_code
_entity_poly.pdbx_strand_id
1 'polypeptide(L)'
;MSAFKPSFALNAVKFLLPAVIIGILVWRIEPDQWQQLTDQPKHYGLLFAAFLIALMGMCLSFSRWCILVRCQGIELSMLEAFRLGSICFLLSFVSVGSLGGDLFKAIFLARRRPGKRVEAVASVIVDRGSGLYGLLLLVVCGTLLLQPAEVGESVEGLNELKFAACALFGLGTLVLLILVLGGGSVDRMISWGSTWRGVGPMIARVGPSLRAFHAHPFAFGASLLMSVGVQSLFAISVYLVARSLYTNAPNLTEHFVIVPLGMLAAALPITPAGIGVWEGAIAWLYKMVPAVPTAASGTLVALVFDMIRMLLAFFATVFYWTANEEVRQSLEIAEDEAADQTEHGSAPQRVAE
;
A
#
# COMPACT_ATOMS: atom_id res chain seq x y z
N MET A 1 -12.75 -17.51 -37.55
CA MET A 1 -12.40 -17.27 -36.16
C MET A 1 -12.09 -15.81 -36.03
N SER A 2 -13.03 -15.01 -35.49
CA SER A 2 -12.92 -13.55 -35.39
C SER A 2 -11.87 -13.20 -34.33
N ALA A 3 -10.80 -12.52 -34.73
CA ALA A 3 -9.81 -11.97 -33.83
C ALA A 3 -10.51 -11.04 -32.83
N PHE A 4 -10.55 -11.43 -31.56
CA PHE A 4 -10.99 -10.60 -30.46
C PHE A 4 -10.05 -9.38 -30.43
N LYS A 5 -10.60 -8.20 -30.74
CA LYS A 5 -9.81 -6.94 -30.71
C LYS A 5 -9.30 -6.75 -29.27
N PRO A 6 -7.99 -6.69 -29.02
CA PRO A 6 -7.43 -6.56 -27.68
C PRO A 6 -7.99 -5.36 -26.90
N SER A 7 -8.41 -4.30 -27.61
CA SER A 7 -9.08 -3.14 -27.01
C SER A 7 -10.41 -3.44 -26.32
N PHE A 8 -11.16 -4.45 -26.77
CA PHE A 8 -12.45 -4.82 -26.15
C PHE A 8 -12.23 -5.61 -24.86
N ALA A 9 -11.27 -6.56 -24.87
CA ALA A 9 -10.92 -7.33 -23.68
C ALA A 9 -10.36 -6.41 -22.56
N LEU A 10 -9.47 -5.47 -22.91
CA LEU A 10 -8.92 -4.50 -21.99
C LEU A 10 -9.99 -3.57 -21.38
N ASN A 11 -10.95 -3.12 -22.20
CA ASN A 11 -12.07 -2.31 -21.71
C ASN A 11 -13.04 -3.13 -20.85
N ALA A 12 -13.28 -4.40 -21.19
CA ALA A 12 -14.11 -5.28 -20.37
C ALA A 12 -13.48 -5.53 -18.98
N VAL A 13 -12.18 -5.78 -18.91
CA VAL A 13 -11.45 -5.95 -17.64
C VAL A 13 -11.58 -4.69 -16.76
N LYS A 14 -11.48 -3.50 -17.32
CA LYS A 14 -11.58 -2.22 -16.58
C LYS A 14 -12.89 -2.02 -15.84
N PHE A 15 -14.00 -2.49 -16.39
CA PHE A 15 -15.33 -2.36 -15.77
C PHE A 15 -15.76 -3.61 -15.02
N LEU A 16 -15.41 -4.79 -15.52
CA LEU A 16 -15.76 -6.04 -14.87
C LEU A 16 -14.98 -6.28 -13.59
N LEU A 17 -13.72 -5.91 -13.56
CA LEU A 17 -12.87 -6.18 -12.41
C LEU A 17 -13.35 -5.48 -11.13
N PRO A 18 -13.58 -4.15 -11.10
CA PRO A 18 -14.16 -3.49 -9.91
C PRO A 18 -15.52 -4.08 -9.55
N ALA A 19 -16.36 -4.39 -10.54
CA ALA A 19 -17.68 -4.98 -10.31
C ALA A 19 -17.59 -6.39 -9.72
N VAL A 20 -16.68 -7.23 -10.22
CA VAL A 20 -16.43 -8.58 -9.68
C VAL A 20 -15.90 -8.51 -8.25
N ILE A 21 -14.96 -7.61 -7.96
CA ILE A 21 -14.40 -7.46 -6.62
C ILE A 21 -15.48 -6.95 -5.65
N ILE A 22 -16.29 -5.96 -6.03
CA ILE A 22 -17.45 -5.51 -5.25
C ILE A 22 -18.41 -6.69 -5.03
N GLY A 23 -18.70 -7.46 -6.06
CA GLY A 23 -19.55 -8.66 -5.97
C GLY A 23 -19.02 -9.68 -4.97
N ILE A 24 -17.71 -9.95 -4.99
CA ILE A 24 -17.05 -10.86 -4.04
C ILE A 24 -17.13 -10.32 -2.61
N LEU A 25 -16.91 -9.01 -2.39
CA LEU A 25 -17.00 -8.41 -1.06
C LEU A 25 -18.43 -8.44 -0.52
N VAL A 26 -19.40 -8.09 -1.35
CA VAL A 26 -20.83 -8.16 -0.98
C VAL A 26 -21.24 -9.60 -0.68
N TRP A 27 -20.77 -10.57 -1.45
CA TRP A 27 -21.05 -11.99 -1.24
C TRP A 27 -20.42 -12.54 0.06
N ARG A 28 -19.30 -11.96 0.51
CA ARG A 28 -18.62 -12.34 1.75
C ARG A 28 -19.30 -11.79 3.02
N ILE A 29 -20.24 -10.86 2.90
CA ILE A 29 -20.96 -10.32 4.04
C ILE A 29 -21.92 -11.40 4.54
N GLU A 30 -21.74 -11.85 5.79
CA GLU A 30 -22.62 -12.82 6.42
C GLU A 30 -24.03 -12.24 6.67
N PRO A 31 -25.09 -13.08 6.69
CA PRO A 31 -26.47 -12.61 6.90
C PRO A 31 -26.64 -11.74 8.15
N ASP A 32 -25.96 -12.10 9.25
CA ASP A 32 -26.03 -11.35 10.51
C ASP A 32 -25.37 -9.97 10.37
N GLN A 33 -24.33 -9.85 9.58
CA GLN A 33 -23.68 -8.58 9.27
C GLN A 33 -24.56 -7.70 8.36
N TRP A 34 -25.32 -8.32 7.45
CA TRP A 34 -26.34 -7.63 6.66
C TRP A 34 -27.44 -7.03 7.54
N GLN A 35 -27.94 -7.77 8.52
CA GLN A 35 -28.93 -7.26 9.48
C GLN A 35 -28.35 -6.09 10.28
N GLN A 36 -27.13 -6.21 10.80
CA GLN A 36 -26.46 -5.09 11.48
C GLN A 36 -26.29 -3.87 10.56
N LEU A 37 -26.03 -4.11 9.26
CA LEU A 37 -25.97 -3.02 8.27
C LEU A 37 -27.34 -2.39 8.02
N THR A 38 -28.46 -3.10 8.11
CA THR A 38 -29.79 -2.58 7.80
C THR A 38 -30.46 -1.92 9.01
N ASP A 39 -30.30 -2.48 10.18
CA ASP A 39 -31.10 -2.14 11.37
C ASP A 39 -30.56 -0.94 12.17
N GLN A 40 -29.27 -0.59 12.02
CA GLN A 40 -28.69 0.53 12.75
C GLN A 40 -28.78 1.85 11.98
N PRO A 41 -29.10 2.98 12.67
CA PRO A 41 -29.06 4.30 12.04
C PRO A 41 -27.62 4.63 11.60
N LYS A 42 -27.45 4.87 10.32
CA LYS A 42 -26.15 5.19 9.72
C LYS A 42 -25.94 6.69 9.63
N HIS A 43 -24.74 7.12 10.01
CA HIS A 43 -24.34 8.50 9.81
C HIS A 43 -23.64 8.65 8.45
N TYR A 44 -24.43 8.79 7.37
CA TYR A 44 -23.91 8.94 6.00
C TYR A 44 -22.91 10.08 5.86
N GLY A 45 -23.06 11.16 6.66
CA GLY A 45 -22.09 12.26 6.68
C GLY A 45 -20.69 11.81 7.13
N LEU A 46 -20.59 10.87 8.10
CA LEU A 46 -19.30 10.30 8.52
C LEU A 46 -18.71 9.37 7.45
N LEU A 47 -19.53 8.61 6.73
CA LEU A 47 -19.06 7.78 5.60
C LEU A 47 -18.53 8.66 4.46
N PHE A 48 -19.20 9.75 4.16
CA PHE A 48 -18.71 10.70 3.15
C PHE A 48 -17.41 11.38 3.60
N ALA A 49 -17.31 11.78 4.86
CA ALA A 49 -16.07 12.31 5.42
C ALA A 49 -14.94 11.27 5.39
N ALA A 50 -15.23 9.99 5.71
CA ALA A 50 -14.27 8.89 5.61
C ALA A 50 -13.75 8.73 4.17
N PHE A 51 -14.62 8.80 3.18
CA PHE A 51 -14.25 8.77 1.77
C PHE A 51 -13.32 9.94 1.39
N LEU A 52 -13.67 11.17 1.78
CA LEU A 52 -12.85 12.35 1.47
C LEU A 52 -11.46 12.28 2.14
N ILE A 53 -11.40 11.79 3.37
CA ILE A 53 -10.14 11.62 4.11
C ILE A 53 -9.29 10.52 3.46
N ALA A 54 -9.89 9.40 3.04
CA ALA A 54 -9.18 8.36 2.30
C ALA A 54 -8.67 8.86 0.94
N LEU A 55 -9.47 9.66 0.23
CA LEU A 55 -9.07 10.32 -1.02
C LEU A 55 -7.87 11.25 -0.79
N MET A 56 -7.89 12.06 0.28
CA MET A 56 -6.77 12.93 0.65
C MET A 56 -5.51 12.11 0.96
N GLY A 57 -5.64 10.98 1.67
CA GLY A 57 -4.54 10.05 1.93
C GLY A 57 -3.96 9.47 0.64
N MET A 58 -4.79 9.08 -0.31
CA MET A 58 -4.38 8.60 -1.62
C MET A 58 -3.64 9.68 -2.42
N CYS A 59 -4.16 10.89 -2.48
CA CYS A 59 -3.52 12.03 -3.13
C CYS A 59 -2.15 12.36 -2.51
N LEU A 60 -2.06 12.34 -1.18
CA LEU A 60 -0.82 12.55 -0.46
C LEU A 60 0.21 11.46 -0.77
N SER A 61 -0.22 10.20 -0.89
CA SER A 61 0.64 9.08 -1.29
C SER A 61 1.22 9.26 -2.70
N PHE A 62 0.42 9.71 -3.67
CA PHE A 62 0.91 9.99 -5.02
C PHE A 62 1.89 11.17 -5.05
N SER A 63 1.61 12.21 -4.27
CA SER A 63 2.51 13.37 -4.13
C SER A 63 3.85 12.97 -3.51
N ARG A 64 3.84 12.12 -2.49
CA ARG A 64 5.05 11.55 -1.88
C ARG A 64 5.90 10.81 -2.91
N TRP A 65 5.29 9.90 -3.66
CA TRP A 65 6.01 9.16 -4.70
C TRP A 65 6.60 10.09 -5.77
N CYS A 66 5.89 11.13 -6.18
CA CYS A 66 6.40 12.15 -7.11
C CYS A 66 7.68 12.81 -6.59
N ILE A 67 7.72 13.18 -5.31
CA ILE A 67 8.91 13.76 -4.68
C ILE A 67 10.08 12.79 -4.71
N LEU A 68 9.85 11.52 -4.34
CA LEU A 68 10.88 10.48 -4.34
C LEU A 68 11.46 10.22 -5.74
N VAL A 69 10.61 10.22 -6.78
CA VAL A 69 11.04 10.07 -8.18
C VAL A 69 11.90 11.27 -8.60
N ARG A 70 11.50 12.48 -8.23
CA ARG A 70 12.28 13.70 -8.55
C ARG A 70 13.64 13.72 -7.85
N CYS A 71 13.74 13.17 -6.62
CA CYS A 71 15.03 12.99 -5.95
C CYS A 71 16.00 12.10 -6.73
N GLN A 72 15.51 11.21 -7.59
CA GLN A 72 16.32 10.38 -8.47
C GLN A 72 16.73 11.07 -9.79
N GLY A 73 16.46 12.36 -9.92
CA GLY A 73 16.73 13.12 -11.14
C GLY A 73 15.84 12.69 -12.33
N ILE A 74 14.65 12.16 -12.03
CA ILE A 74 13.64 11.83 -13.03
C ILE A 74 12.58 12.93 -12.99
N GLU A 75 12.41 13.65 -14.09
CA GLU A 75 11.35 14.65 -14.22
C GLU A 75 10.00 13.95 -14.29
N LEU A 76 9.15 14.19 -13.32
CA LEU A 76 7.77 13.70 -13.26
C LEU A 76 6.88 14.86 -12.81
N SER A 77 5.88 15.21 -13.63
CA SER A 77 4.89 16.21 -13.22
C SER A 77 3.93 15.64 -12.17
N MET A 78 3.33 16.50 -11.34
CA MET A 78 2.33 16.05 -10.36
C MET A 78 1.15 15.36 -11.04
N LEU A 79 0.67 15.91 -12.17
CA LEU A 79 -0.45 15.31 -12.91
C LEU A 79 -0.11 13.91 -13.43
N GLU A 80 1.12 13.71 -13.95
CA GLU A 80 1.60 12.38 -14.35
C GLU A 80 1.70 11.43 -13.18
N ALA A 81 2.21 11.89 -12.02
CA ALA A 81 2.28 11.08 -10.81
C ALA A 81 0.88 10.64 -10.34
N PHE A 82 -0.12 11.51 -10.41
CA PHE A 82 -1.51 11.18 -10.08
C PHE A 82 -2.11 10.20 -11.08
N ARG A 83 -1.89 10.38 -12.39
CA ARG A 83 -2.35 9.45 -13.43
C ARG A 83 -1.74 8.06 -13.23
N LEU A 84 -0.42 7.99 -13.09
CA LEU A 84 0.28 6.73 -12.88
C LEU A 84 -0.07 6.08 -11.55
N GLY A 85 -0.12 6.87 -10.47
CA GLY A 85 -0.52 6.42 -9.15
C GLY A 85 -1.92 5.81 -9.16
N SER A 86 -2.87 6.43 -9.87
CA SER A 86 -4.23 5.94 -10.04
C SER A 86 -4.28 4.59 -10.77
N ILE A 87 -3.53 4.45 -11.85
CA ILE A 87 -3.41 3.18 -12.59
C ILE A 87 -2.79 2.10 -11.70
N CYS A 88 -1.70 2.43 -10.99
CA CYS A 88 -1.03 1.50 -10.09
C CYS A 88 -1.93 1.08 -8.92
N PHE A 89 -2.74 2.00 -8.40
CA PHE A 89 -3.72 1.72 -7.36
C PHE A 89 -4.78 0.74 -7.86
N LEU A 90 -5.30 0.93 -9.08
CA LEU A 90 -6.22 0.00 -9.71
C LEU A 90 -5.58 -1.38 -9.92
N LEU A 91 -4.35 -1.44 -10.44
CA LEU A 91 -3.63 -2.69 -10.68
C LEU A 91 -3.32 -3.45 -9.39
N SER A 92 -3.20 -2.77 -8.24
CA SER A 92 -2.99 -3.43 -6.96
C SER A 92 -4.14 -4.33 -6.54
N PHE A 93 -5.36 -4.13 -7.04
CA PHE A 93 -6.51 -5.00 -6.78
C PHE A 93 -6.49 -6.31 -7.59
N VAL A 94 -5.75 -6.34 -8.70
CA VAL A 94 -5.66 -7.51 -9.60
C VAL A 94 -4.49 -8.40 -9.25
N SER A 95 -3.41 -7.80 -8.74
CA SER A 95 -2.16 -8.49 -8.49
C SER A 95 -2.08 -9.08 -7.08
N VAL A 96 -1.24 -10.09 -6.93
CA VAL A 96 -0.95 -10.68 -5.62
C VAL A 96 -0.25 -9.64 -4.74
N GLY A 97 -0.90 -9.25 -3.66
CA GLY A 97 -0.48 -8.13 -2.82
C GLY A 97 -0.51 -6.80 -3.57
N SER A 98 0.29 -5.85 -3.14
CA SER A 98 0.43 -4.54 -3.79
C SER A 98 1.56 -4.49 -4.83
N LEU A 99 2.16 -5.64 -5.16
CA LEU A 99 3.39 -5.73 -5.98
C LEU A 99 3.16 -5.32 -7.45
N GLY A 100 1.99 -5.64 -8.03
CA GLY A 100 1.74 -5.33 -9.45
C GLY A 100 1.72 -3.85 -9.76
N GLY A 101 1.10 -3.03 -8.90
CA GLY A 101 1.13 -1.58 -9.06
C GLY A 101 2.55 -1.01 -8.98
N ASP A 102 3.39 -1.56 -8.11
CA ASP A 102 4.78 -1.12 -7.94
C ASP A 102 5.66 -1.53 -9.11
N LEU A 103 5.49 -2.75 -9.59
CA LEU A 103 6.18 -3.22 -10.78
C LEU A 103 5.85 -2.33 -11.97
N PHE A 104 4.56 -1.97 -12.12
CA PHE A 104 4.12 -1.06 -13.17
C PHE A 104 4.78 0.33 -13.02
N LYS A 105 4.83 0.90 -11.80
CA LYS A 105 5.55 2.17 -11.55
C LYS A 105 6.99 2.10 -12.03
N ALA A 106 7.71 1.03 -11.63
CA ALA A 106 9.11 0.85 -11.98
C ALA A 106 9.31 0.69 -13.51
N ILE A 107 8.50 -0.16 -14.16
CA ILE A 107 8.58 -0.42 -15.61
C ILE A 107 8.26 0.85 -16.40
N PHE A 108 7.19 1.55 -16.05
CA PHE A 108 6.78 2.77 -16.75
C PHE A 108 7.87 3.84 -16.70
N LEU A 109 8.40 4.13 -15.51
CA LEU A 109 9.48 5.11 -15.36
C LEU A 109 10.74 4.68 -16.11
N ALA A 110 11.11 3.37 -16.03
CA ALA A 110 12.27 2.82 -16.68
C ALA A 110 12.22 2.93 -18.23
N ARG A 111 11.02 2.79 -18.81
CA ARG A 111 10.80 2.93 -20.27
C ARG A 111 10.82 4.37 -20.72
N ARG A 112 10.17 5.23 -19.94
CA ARG A 112 10.08 6.65 -20.29
C ARG A 112 11.42 7.38 -20.19
N ARG A 113 12.36 6.88 -19.39
CA ARG A 113 13.70 7.45 -19.20
C ARG A 113 14.78 6.38 -19.42
N PRO A 114 15.16 6.09 -20.70
CA PRO A 114 16.25 5.17 -21.00
C PRO A 114 17.52 5.56 -20.22
N GLY A 115 18.15 4.59 -19.56
CA GLY A 115 19.31 4.82 -18.70
C GLY A 115 19.01 5.08 -17.22
N LYS A 116 17.74 5.28 -16.82
CA LYS A 116 17.30 5.54 -15.44
C LYS A 116 16.53 4.36 -14.82
N ARG A 117 16.75 3.14 -15.30
CA ARG A 117 16.03 1.94 -14.84
C ARG A 117 16.24 1.64 -13.37
N VAL A 118 17.48 1.80 -12.90
CA VAL A 118 17.86 1.51 -11.52
C VAL A 118 17.26 2.54 -10.57
N GLU A 119 17.30 3.81 -10.95
CA GLU A 119 16.70 4.92 -10.21
C GLU A 119 15.16 4.79 -10.10
N ALA A 120 14.52 4.32 -11.17
CA ALA A 120 13.08 4.05 -11.16
C ALA A 120 12.71 2.97 -10.13
N VAL A 121 13.46 1.85 -10.13
CA VAL A 121 13.28 0.78 -9.13
C VAL A 121 13.57 1.28 -7.72
N ALA A 122 14.67 2.04 -7.55
CA ALA A 122 15.04 2.60 -6.24
C ALA A 122 13.94 3.51 -5.68
N SER A 123 13.31 4.35 -6.52
CA SER A 123 12.21 5.22 -6.08
C SER A 123 11.03 4.43 -5.52
N VAL A 124 10.68 3.30 -6.14
CA VAL A 124 9.58 2.42 -5.69
C VAL A 124 9.94 1.72 -4.38
N ILE A 125 11.16 1.20 -4.25
CA ILE A 125 11.63 0.54 -3.02
C ILE A 125 11.60 1.52 -1.86
N VAL A 126 12.07 2.76 -2.06
CA VAL A 126 12.09 3.78 -1.01
C VAL A 126 10.68 4.27 -0.70
N ASP A 127 9.79 4.36 -1.69
CA ASP A 127 8.36 4.67 -1.46
C ASP A 127 7.69 3.62 -0.56
N ARG A 128 7.99 2.34 -0.77
CA ARG A 128 7.51 1.25 0.09
C ARG A 128 8.13 1.27 1.48
N GLY A 129 9.45 1.45 1.55
CA GLY A 129 10.16 1.55 2.82
C GLY A 129 9.66 2.71 3.68
N SER A 130 9.43 3.88 3.07
CA SER A 130 8.90 5.06 3.77
C SER A 130 7.45 4.84 4.24
N GLY A 131 6.62 4.15 3.45
CA GLY A 131 5.27 3.77 3.85
C GLY A 131 5.25 2.80 5.03
N LEU A 132 6.09 1.76 4.98
CA LEU A 132 6.27 0.80 6.07
C LEU A 132 6.78 1.49 7.35
N TYR A 133 7.75 2.38 7.22
CA TYR A 133 8.26 3.16 8.35
C TYR A 133 7.15 4.01 9.00
N GLY A 134 6.32 4.66 8.20
CA GLY A 134 5.17 5.41 8.69
C GLY A 134 4.17 4.55 9.48
N LEU A 135 3.89 3.32 9.00
CA LEU A 135 3.04 2.36 9.72
C LEU A 135 3.66 1.98 11.08
N LEU A 136 4.94 1.60 11.08
CA LEU A 136 5.64 1.21 12.31
C LEU A 136 5.72 2.36 13.33
N LEU A 137 5.97 3.59 12.86
CA LEU A 137 5.96 4.78 13.72
C LEU A 137 4.60 4.98 14.37
N LEU A 138 3.49 4.85 13.61
CA LEU A 138 2.15 4.99 14.17
C LEU A 138 1.83 3.89 15.18
N VAL A 139 2.26 2.65 14.96
CA VAL A 139 2.10 1.57 15.94
C VAL A 139 2.84 1.93 17.23
N VAL A 140 4.09 2.38 17.14
CA VAL A 140 4.88 2.76 18.33
C VAL A 140 4.23 3.95 19.05
N CYS A 141 3.89 5.01 18.33
CA CYS A 141 3.22 6.18 18.93
C CYS A 141 1.85 5.81 19.52
N GLY A 142 1.05 5.04 18.81
CA GLY A 142 -0.26 4.61 19.28
C GLY A 142 -0.15 3.75 20.55
N THR A 143 0.79 2.81 20.60
CA THR A 143 1.00 1.98 21.79
C THR A 143 1.52 2.75 23.00
N LEU A 144 2.28 3.84 22.79
CA LEU A 144 2.74 4.73 23.88
C LEU A 144 1.59 5.62 24.40
N LEU A 145 0.62 5.94 23.56
CA LEU A 145 -0.56 6.73 23.93
C LEU A 145 -1.65 5.90 24.60
N LEU A 146 -1.68 4.59 24.39
CA LEU A 146 -2.58 3.68 25.09
C LEU A 146 -2.12 3.56 26.56
N GLN A 147 -2.99 3.91 27.50
CA GLN A 147 -2.65 3.76 28.92
C GLN A 147 -2.56 2.28 29.31
N PRO A 148 -1.62 1.89 30.18
CA PRO A 148 -1.47 0.49 30.59
C PRO A 148 -2.71 -0.12 31.24
N ALA A 149 -3.54 0.72 31.87
CA ALA A 149 -4.81 0.31 32.49
C ALA A 149 -5.93 0.03 31.44
N GLU A 150 -5.73 0.49 30.20
CA GLU A 150 -6.69 0.31 29.09
C GLU A 150 -6.41 -0.96 28.27
N VAL A 151 -5.21 -1.52 28.38
CA VAL A 151 -4.85 -2.77 27.74
C VAL A 151 -4.98 -3.87 28.77
N GLY A 152 -6.05 -4.68 28.68
CA GLY A 152 -6.27 -5.80 29.60
C GLY A 152 -4.99 -6.64 29.74
N GLU A 153 -4.64 -7.02 30.99
CA GLU A 153 -3.39 -7.66 31.39
C GLU A 153 -3.06 -9.01 30.70
N SER A 154 -3.88 -9.49 29.78
CA SER A 154 -3.89 -10.90 29.39
C SER A 154 -3.92 -11.19 27.90
N VAL A 155 -3.47 -10.29 27.02
CA VAL A 155 -3.39 -10.66 25.61
C VAL A 155 -1.96 -11.15 25.29
N GLU A 156 -1.74 -12.45 25.53
CA GLU A 156 -0.60 -13.16 24.92
C GLU A 156 -0.57 -12.86 23.42
N GLY A 157 0.55 -12.44 22.90
CA GLY A 157 0.74 -12.05 21.49
C GLY A 157 0.69 -10.54 21.20
N LEU A 158 -0.06 -9.73 21.93
CA LEU A 158 -0.07 -8.27 21.69
C LEU A 158 1.25 -7.62 22.14
N ASN A 159 1.81 -8.06 23.25
CA ASN A 159 3.11 -7.56 23.74
C ASN A 159 4.25 -8.00 22.81
N GLU A 160 4.21 -9.21 22.28
CA GLU A 160 5.18 -9.71 21.29
C GLU A 160 5.07 -8.89 19.99
N LEU A 161 3.86 -8.60 19.54
CA LEU A 161 3.62 -7.78 18.36
C LEU A 161 4.10 -6.34 18.54
N LYS A 162 3.86 -5.74 19.73
CA LYS A 162 4.39 -4.42 20.10
C LYS A 162 5.91 -4.43 20.10
N PHE A 163 6.54 -5.44 20.73
CA PHE A 163 7.99 -5.56 20.77
C PHE A 163 8.57 -5.71 19.37
N ALA A 164 7.98 -6.57 18.52
CA ALA A 164 8.40 -6.73 17.14
C ALA A 164 8.27 -5.42 16.33
N ALA A 165 7.16 -4.69 16.51
CA ALA A 165 6.96 -3.39 15.85
C ALA A 165 8.00 -2.35 16.30
N CYS A 166 8.30 -2.27 17.62
CA CYS A 166 9.33 -1.39 18.14
C CYS A 166 10.73 -1.75 17.64
N ALA A 167 11.05 -3.05 17.60
CA ALA A 167 12.33 -3.52 17.09
C ALA A 167 12.51 -3.21 15.59
N LEU A 168 11.47 -3.47 14.78
CA LEU A 168 11.48 -3.15 13.36
C LEU A 168 11.53 -1.63 13.12
N PHE A 169 10.81 -0.84 13.93
CA PHE A 169 10.89 0.62 13.88
C PHE A 169 12.28 1.12 14.22
N GLY A 170 12.89 0.62 15.30
CA GLY A 170 14.26 0.94 15.69
C GLY A 170 15.28 0.59 14.60
N LEU A 171 15.16 -0.59 14.01
CA LEU A 171 15.99 -1.02 12.87
C LEU A 171 15.78 -0.10 11.65
N GLY A 172 14.53 0.20 11.30
CA GLY A 172 14.19 1.12 10.22
C GLY A 172 14.75 2.51 10.45
N THR A 173 14.66 3.03 11.69
CA THR A 173 15.22 4.32 12.07
C THR A 173 16.74 4.32 11.93
N LEU A 174 17.42 3.27 12.36
CA LEU A 174 18.87 3.12 12.20
C LEU A 174 19.27 3.16 10.72
N VAL A 175 18.57 2.39 9.87
CA VAL A 175 18.81 2.40 8.42
C VAL A 175 18.58 3.78 7.82
N LEU A 176 17.50 4.48 8.21
CA LEU A 176 17.22 5.84 7.74
C LEU A 176 18.28 6.85 8.19
N LEU A 177 18.72 6.78 9.45
CA LEU A 177 19.80 7.63 9.94
C LEU A 177 21.11 7.42 9.17
N ILE A 178 21.46 6.16 8.87
CA ILE A 178 22.62 5.84 8.04
C ILE A 178 22.44 6.41 6.62
N LEU A 179 21.27 6.27 6.02
CA LEU A 179 20.99 6.80 4.67
C LEU A 179 21.06 8.33 4.62
N VAL A 180 20.61 9.03 5.66
CA VAL A 180 20.55 10.50 5.68
C VAL A 180 21.85 11.12 6.16
N LEU A 181 22.47 10.57 7.20
CA LEU A 181 23.62 11.15 7.88
C LEU A 181 24.95 10.46 7.54
N GLY A 182 24.88 9.25 6.99
CA GLY A 182 25.98 8.31 7.00
C GLY A 182 27.12 8.56 6.00
N GLY A 183 27.01 9.43 5.02
CA GLY A 183 28.09 9.66 4.05
C GLY A 183 28.81 8.36 3.60
N GLY A 184 30.07 8.16 4.00
CA GLY A 184 30.84 6.93 3.73
C GLY A 184 30.30 5.65 4.39
N SER A 185 29.43 5.75 5.39
CA SER A 185 28.79 4.58 6.01
C SER A 185 27.72 3.96 5.11
N VAL A 186 27.09 4.76 4.24
CA VAL A 186 26.18 4.26 3.20
C VAL A 186 26.92 3.32 2.25
N ASP A 187 28.12 3.71 1.83
CA ASP A 187 28.96 2.89 0.94
C ASP A 187 29.38 1.58 1.59
N ARG A 188 29.71 1.62 2.86
CA ARG A 188 30.07 0.43 3.64
C ARG A 188 28.86 -0.49 3.81
N MET A 189 27.66 0.06 4.08
CA MET A 189 26.42 -0.71 4.19
C MET A 189 26.05 -1.37 2.85
N ILE A 190 26.14 -0.63 1.74
CA ILE A 190 25.87 -1.15 0.40
C ILE A 190 26.90 -2.26 0.06
N SER A 191 28.21 -2.05 0.31
CA SER A 191 29.24 -3.04 0.04
C SER A 191 29.03 -4.30 0.89
N TRP A 192 28.70 -4.18 2.16
CA TRP A 192 28.39 -5.30 3.03
C TRP A 192 27.13 -6.06 2.58
N GLY A 193 26.04 -5.36 2.32
CA GLY A 193 24.80 -5.97 1.85
C GLY A 193 24.94 -6.62 0.48
N SER A 194 25.84 -6.12 -0.39
CA SER A 194 26.09 -6.70 -1.71
C SER A 194 26.74 -8.09 -1.64
N THR A 195 27.33 -8.47 -0.49
CA THR A 195 27.91 -9.81 -0.26
C THR A 195 26.85 -10.86 0.10
N TRP A 196 25.62 -10.46 0.38
CA TRP A 196 24.58 -11.39 0.83
C TRP A 196 24.09 -12.29 -0.31
N ARG A 197 23.96 -13.59 -0.02
CA ARG A 197 23.43 -14.56 -0.99
C ARG A 197 21.95 -14.26 -1.30
N GLY A 198 21.61 -14.20 -2.59
CA GLY A 198 20.27 -13.95 -3.08
C GLY A 198 19.96 -12.46 -3.32
N VAL A 199 20.09 -11.60 -2.32
CA VAL A 199 19.76 -10.16 -2.44
C VAL A 199 20.96 -9.26 -2.77
N GLY A 200 22.18 -9.76 -2.62
CA GLY A 200 23.42 -8.99 -2.85
C GLY A 200 23.50 -8.34 -4.23
N PRO A 201 23.21 -9.05 -5.33
CA PRO A 201 23.23 -8.45 -6.67
C PRO A 201 22.22 -7.31 -6.85
N MET A 202 21.06 -7.38 -6.17
CA MET A 202 20.07 -6.32 -6.15
C MET A 202 20.58 -5.10 -5.38
N ILE A 203 21.16 -5.32 -4.18
CA ILE A 203 21.75 -4.27 -3.36
C ILE A 203 22.90 -3.57 -4.11
N ALA A 204 23.77 -4.31 -4.78
CA ALA A 204 24.86 -3.76 -5.58
C ALA A 204 24.37 -2.86 -6.72
N ARG A 205 23.22 -3.18 -7.32
CA ARG A 205 22.63 -2.40 -8.41
C ARG A 205 21.87 -1.17 -7.92
N VAL A 206 21.04 -1.33 -6.90
CA VAL A 206 20.13 -0.29 -6.38
C VAL A 206 20.84 0.65 -5.40
N GLY A 207 21.81 0.12 -4.65
CA GLY A 207 22.53 0.84 -3.61
C GLY A 207 23.07 2.22 -4.04
N PRO A 208 23.75 2.35 -5.18
CA PRO A 208 24.23 3.66 -5.65
C PRO A 208 23.13 4.70 -5.82
N SER A 209 21.93 4.29 -6.25
CA SER A 209 20.77 5.19 -6.40
C SER A 209 20.22 5.67 -5.05
N LEU A 210 20.46 4.94 -3.95
CA LEU A 210 20.07 5.38 -2.60
C LEU A 210 20.88 6.62 -2.16
N ARG A 211 22.06 6.86 -2.72
CA ARG A 211 22.85 8.08 -2.45
C ARG A 211 22.14 9.35 -2.91
N ALA A 212 21.27 9.27 -3.90
CA ALA A 212 20.50 10.43 -4.35
C ALA A 212 19.60 11.01 -3.22
N PHE A 213 19.12 10.15 -2.31
CA PHE A 213 18.33 10.60 -1.16
C PHE A 213 19.18 11.31 -0.10
N HIS A 214 20.45 10.91 0.05
CA HIS A 214 21.40 11.65 0.90
C HIS A 214 21.67 13.06 0.37
N ALA A 215 21.69 13.24 -0.95
CA ALA A 215 21.83 14.56 -1.57
C ALA A 215 20.60 15.47 -1.40
N HIS A 216 19.41 14.89 -1.10
CA HIS A 216 18.15 15.61 -0.94
C HIS A 216 17.48 15.34 0.43
N PRO A 217 18.14 15.64 1.58
CA PRO A 217 17.66 15.22 2.90
C PRO A 217 16.30 15.83 3.27
N PHE A 218 16.03 17.08 2.85
CA PHE A 218 14.75 17.75 3.12
C PHE A 218 13.59 17.08 2.34
N ALA A 219 13.77 16.75 1.08
CA ALA A 219 12.75 16.08 0.30
C ALA A 219 12.49 14.67 0.82
N PHE A 220 13.53 13.96 1.25
CA PHE A 220 13.41 12.67 1.89
C PHE A 220 12.70 12.75 3.25
N GLY A 221 13.08 13.71 4.10
CA GLY A 221 12.39 13.97 5.37
C GLY A 221 10.91 14.33 5.17
N ALA A 222 10.60 15.17 4.17
CA ALA A 222 9.21 15.48 3.80
C ALA A 222 8.45 14.22 3.38
N SER A 223 9.08 13.30 2.63
CA SER A 223 8.45 12.03 2.23
C SER A 223 8.12 11.14 3.42
N LEU A 224 8.97 11.10 4.45
CA LEU A 224 8.71 10.38 5.69
C LEU A 224 7.54 11.00 6.47
N LEU A 225 7.51 12.32 6.58
CA LEU A 225 6.39 13.03 7.22
C LEU A 225 5.08 12.80 6.47
N MET A 226 5.10 12.86 5.13
CA MET A 226 3.96 12.53 4.30
C MET A 226 3.52 11.07 4.50
N SER A 227 4.45 10.13 4.72
CA SER A 227 4.12 8.73 5.02
C SER A 227 3.32 8.61 6.31
N VAL A 228 3.74 9.29 7.36
CA VAL A 228 2.97 9.36 8.62
C VAL A 228 1.59 9.95 8.37
N GLY A 229 1.52 11.06 7.62
CA GLY A 229 0.26 11.70 7.24
C GLY A 229 -0.68 10.76 6.47
N VAL A 230 -0.18 10.03 5.49
CA VAL A 230 -0.96 9.04 4.71
C VAL A 230 -1.57 7.99 5.64
N GLN A 231 -0.76 7.40 6.50
CA GLN A 231 -1.22 6.34 7.40
C GLN A 231 -2.20 6.87 8.47
N SER A 232 -1.96 8.08 8.96
CA SER A 232 -2.88 8.76 9.88
C SER A 232 -4.24 9.03 9.23
N LEU A 233 -4.26 9.49 7.98
CA LEU A 233 -5.49 9.73 7.23
C LEU A 233 -6.27 8.44 7.01
N PHE A 234 -5.61 7.33 6.70
CA PHE A 234 -6.29 6.04 6.59
C PHE A 234 -6.82 5.55 7.94
N ALA A 235 -6.06 5.71 9.03
CA ALA A 235 -6.54 5.37 10.37
C ALA A 235 -7.78 6.20 10.77
N ILE A 236 -7.76 7.50 10.51
CA ILE A 236 -8.91 8.38 10.74
C ILE A 236 -10.11 7.98 9.86
N SER A 237 -9.88 7.63 8.60
CA SER A 237 -10.94 7.19 7.71
C SER A 237 -11.62 5.92 8.22
N VAL A 238 -10.86 4.90 8.65
CA VAL A 238 -11.42 3.67 9.25
C VAL A 238 -12.16 3.96 10.55
N TYR A 239 -11.63 4.85 11.40
CA TYR A 239 -12.31 5.31 12.60
C TYR A 239 -13.67 5.95 12.28
N LEU A 240 -13.75 6.80 11.27
CA LEU A 240 -15.02 7.42 10.85
C LEU A 240 -15.99 6.38 10.28
N VAL A 241 -15.52 5.38 9.56
CA VAL A 241 -16.35 4.23 9.15
C VAL A 241 -16.91 3.52 10.39
N ALA A 242 -16.08 3.20 11.37
CA ALA A 242 -16.53 2.55 12.60
C ALA A 242 -17.58 3.38 13.33
N ARG A 243 -17.35 4.68 13.48
CA ARG A 243 -18.28 5.63 14.11
C ARG A 243 -19.58 5.85 13.32
N SER A 244 -19.54 5.63 12.01
CA SER A 244 -20.75 5.73 11.18
C SER A 244 -21.68 4.53 11.35
N LEU A 245 -21.11 3.37 11.69
CA LEU A 245 -21.82 2.10 11.82
C LEU A 245 -22.19 1.77 13.26
N TYR A 246 -21.37 2.22 14.23
CA TYR A 246 -21.52 1.84 15.64
C TYR A 246 -21.41 3.03 16.57
N THR A 247 -22.28 3.12 17.56
CA THR A 247 -22.21 4.12 18.63
C THR A 247 -21.06 3.82 19.60
N ASN A 248 -20.82 2.54 19.89
CA ASN A 248 -19.74 2.05 20.75
C ASN A 248 -18.66 1.37 19.91
N ALA A 249 -17.91 2.15 19.13
CA ALA A 249 -16.75 1.71 18.39
C ALA A 249 -15.45 2.02 19.16
N PRO A 250 -14.35 1.30 18.89
CA PRO A 250 -13.04 1.65 19.43
C PRO A 250 -12.71 3.13 19.21
N ASN A 251 -11.97 3.73 20.11
CA ASN A 251 -11.63 5.14 20.04
C ASN A 251 -10.56 5.44 18.97
N LEU A 252 -10.28 6.71 18.70
CA LEU A 252 -9.32 7.11 17.67
C LEU A 252 -7.89 6.65 17.99
N THR A 253 -7.47 6.70 19.26
CA THR A 253 -6.15 6.24 19.68
C THR A 253 -5.96 4.75 19.43
N GLU A 254 -6.98 3.95 19.74
CA GLU A 254 -7.01 2.51 19.43
C GLU A 254 -6.90 2.25 17.93
N HIS A 255 -7.57 3.06 17.09
CA HIS A 255 -7.45 2.96 15.62
C HIS A 255 -6.06 3.29 15.10
N PHE A 256 -5.29 4.15 15.78
CA PHE A 256 -3.88 4.38 15.43
C PHE A 256 -2.96 3.19 15.73
N VAL A 257 -3.45 2.17 16.43
CA VAL A 257 -2.78 0.88 16.59
C VAL A 257 -3.40 -0.17 15.67
N ILE A 258 -4.72 -0.30 15.69
CA ILE A 258 -5.48 -1.31 14.95
C ILE A 258 -5.19 -1.20 13.45
N VAL A 259 -5.36 0.00 12.87
CA VAL A 259 -5.30 0.17 11.41
C VAL A 259 -3.89 -0.04 10.86
N PRO A 260 -2.82 0.53 11.42
CA PRO A 260 -1.46 0.26 10.95
C PRO A 260 -1.06 -1.21 11.09
N LEU A 261 -1.42 -1.90 12.17
CA LEU A 261 -1.16 -3.33 12.32
C LEU A 261 -1.93 -4.17 11.29
N GLY A 262 -3.20 -3.85 11.05
CA GLY A 262 -3.99 -4.49 10.00
C GLY A 262 -3.39 -4.28 8.61
N MET A 263 -2.90 -3.06 8.31
CA MET A 263 -2.23 -2.75 7.05
C MET A 263 -0.88 -3.47 6.91
N LEU A 264 -0.12 -3.65 8.00
CA LEU A 264 1.10 -4.45 8.00
C LEU A 264 0.80 -5.90 7.66
N ALA A 265 -0.25 -6.49 8.24
CA ALA A 265 -0.68 -7.84 7.91
C ALA A 265 -1.12 -7.96 6.43
N ALA A 266 -1.91 -7.00 5.94
CA ALA A 266 -2.37 -6.96 4.55
C ALA A 266 -1.25 -6.67 3.53
N ALA A 267 -0.13 -6.09 3.96
CA ALA A 267 1.04 -5.86 3.10
C ALA A 267 1.78 -7.15 2.73
N LEU A 268 1.57 -8.24 3.48
CA LEU A 268 2.12 -9.55 3.14
C LEU A 268 1.48 -10.05 1.83
N PRO A 269 2.26 -10.53 0.86
CA PRO A 269 1.75 -10.96 -0.45
C PRO A 269 1.10 -12.36 -0.39
N ILE A 270 0.09 -12.52 0.48
CA ILE A 270 -0.64 -13.79 0.69
C ILE A 270 -1.86 -13.84 -0.23
N THR A 271 -2.59 -12.72 -0.33
CA THR A 271 -3.82 -12.66 -1.12
C THR A 271 -3.82 -11.43 -2.03
N PRO A 272 -4.59 -11.46 -3.15
CA PRO A 272 -4.77 -10.29 -3.99
C PRO A 272 -5.31 -9.10 -3.19
N ALA A 273 -4.69 -7.93 -3.33
CA ALA A 273 -5.03 -6.68 -2.62
C ALA A 273 -5.04 -6.79 -1.07
N GLY A 274 -4.58 -7.91 -0.48
CA GLY A 274 -4.69 -8.17 0.95
C GLY A 274 -6.10 -8.56 1.41
N ILE A 275 -7.04 -8.83 0.48
CA ILE A 275 -8.43 -9.20 0.76
C ILE A 275 -8.47 -10.50 1.57
N GLY A 276 -9.23 -10.52 2.67
CA GLY A 276 -9.31 -11.62 3.62
C GLY A 276 -8.30 -11.49 4.76
N VAL A 277 -7.07 -11.10 4.47
CA VAL A 277 -6.03 -10.85 5.49
C VAL A 277 -6.32 -9.56 6.25
N TRP A 278 -6.70 -8.49 5.53
CA TRP A 278 -7.09 -7.21 6.12
C TRP A 278 -8.29 -7.35 7.05
N GLU A 279 -9.39 -7.93 6.57
CA GLU A 279 -10.61 -8.09 7.34
C GLU A 279 -10.41 -8.99 8.55
N GLY A 280 -9.67 -10.11 8.37
CA GLY A 280 -9.34 -11.01 9.47
C GLY A 280 -8.46 -10.34 10.53
N ALA A 281 -7.46 -9.56 10.11
CA ALA A 281 -6.60 -8.81 11.02
C ALA A 281 -7.38 -7.76 11.81
N ILE A 282 -8.22 -6.95 11.14
CA ILE A 282 -9.06 -5.95 11.81
C ILE A 282 -10.06 -6.61 12.75
N ALA A 283 -10.70 -7.72 12.34
CA ALA A 283 -11.62 -8.47 13.20
C ALA A 283 -10.93 -8.97 14.48
N TRP A 284 -9.71 -9.45 14.36
CA TRP A 284 -8.92 -9.91 15.50
C TRP A 284 -8.48 -8.75 16.39
N LEU A 285 -7.98 -7.66 15.80
CA LEU A 285 -7.51 -6.47 16.53
C LEU A 285 -8.65 -5.75 17.27
N TYR A 286 -9.85 -5.75 16.73
CA TYR A 286 -11.05 -5.20 17.40
C TYR A 286 -11.44 -5.95 18.69
N LYS A 287 -11.01 -7.21 18.82
CA LYS A 287 -11.21 -7.98 20.06
C LYS A 287 -10.07 -7.78 21.05
N MET A 288 -8.87 -7.43 20.56
CA MET A 288 -7.65 -7.46 21.35
C MET A 288 -7.18 -6.08 21.85
N VAL A 289 -7.39 -5.02 21.04
CA VAL A 289 -6.82 -3.71 21.33
C VAL A 289 -7.71 -2.83 22.20
N PRO A 290 -9.06 -2.81 22.02
CA PRO A 290 -9.91 -1.93 22.80
C PRO A 290 -9.88 -2.25 24.29
N ALA A 291 -9.70 -1.20 25.11
CA ALA A 291 -9.73 -1.29 26.57
C ALA A 291 -11.10 -1.70 27.11
N VAL A 292 -12.15 -1.26 26.46
CA VAL A 292 -13.53 -1.63 26.76
C VAL A 292 -14.04 -2.54 25.65
N PRO A 293 -14.54 -3.75 25.98
CA PRO A 293 -15.11 -4.63 24.97
C PRO A 293 -16.15 -3.92 24.11
N THR A 294 -16.00 -4.00 22.80
CA THR A 294 -16.91 -3.39 21.85
C THR A 294 -17.76 -4.46 21.15
N ALA A 295 -19.02 -4.14 20.89
CA ALA A 295 -19.89 -4.94 20.03
C ALA A 295 -19.68 -4.66 18.54
N ALA A 296 -18.78 -3.72 18.18
CA ALA A 296 -18.51 -3.37 16.81
C ALA A 296 -17.80 -4.52 16.07
N SER A 297 -18.35 -4.91 14.91
CA SER A 297 -17.73 -5.92 14.05
C SER A 297 -16.56 -5.31 13.26
N GLY A 298 -15.32 -5.70 13.62
CA GLY A 298 -14.13 -5.29 12.90
C GLY A 298 -14.17 -5.74 11.44
N THR A 299 -14.72 -6.93 11.14
CA THR A 299 -14.90 -7.42 9.77
C THR A 299 -15.77 -6.46 8.95
N LEU A 300 -16.91 -6.03 9.52
CA LEU A 300 -17.83 -5.14 8.81
C LEU A 300 -17.23 -3.77 8.55
N VAL A 301 -16.50 -3.21 9.54
CA VAL A 301 -15.77 -1.95 9.37
C VAL A 301 -14.70 -2.07 8.27
N ALA A 302 -13.96 -3.18 8.25
CA ALA A 302 -12.96 -3.46 7.21
C ALA A 302 -13.59 -3.57 5.81
N LEU A 303 -14.69 -4.31 5.67
CA LEU A 303 -15.44 -4.46 4.42
C LEU A 303 -15.96 -3.11 3.89
N VAL A 304 -16.55 -2.28 4.77
CA VAL A 304 -17.03 -0.94 4.36
C VAL A 304 -15.86 -0.04 3.95
N PHE A 305 -14.72 -0.14 4.62
CA PHE A 305 -13.53 0.59 4.19
C PHE A 305 -12.98 0.08 2.84
N ASP A 306 -13.04 -1.21 2.57
CA ASP A 306 -12.69 -1.77 1.27
C ASP A 306 -13.65 -1.30 0.16
N MET A 307 -14.94 -1.13 0.45
CA MET A 307 -15.87 -0.48 -0.47
C MET A 307 -15.45 0.97 -0.78
N ILE A 308 -14.99 1.73 0.22
CA ILE A 308 -14.41 3.07 0.02
C ILE A 308 -13.17 3.01 -0.88
N ARG A 309 -12.24 2.08 -0.63
CA ARG A 309 -11.04 1.89 -1.45
C ARG A 309 -11.39 1.55 -2.91
N MET A 310 -12.42 0.75 -3.13
CA MET A 310 -12.90 0.43 -4.47
C MET A 310 -13.55 1.61 -5.17
N LEU A 311 -14.34 2.38 -4.44
CA LEU A 311 -14.90 3.62 -4.96
C LEU A 311 -13.78 4.58 -5.38
N LEU A 312 -12.72 4.69 -4.57
CA LEU A 312 -11.52 5.45 -4.94
C LEU A 312 -10.84 4.90 -6.20
N ALA A 313 -10.74 3.57 -6.33
CA ALA A 313 -10.19 2.94 -7.53
C ALA A 313 -11.05 3.20 -8.77
N PHE A 314 -12.38 3.22 -8.62
CA PHE A 314 -13.29 3.59 -9.69
C PHE A 314 -13.07 5.05 -10.13
N PHE A 315 -12.97 6.00 -9.20
CA PHE A 315 -12.63 7.39 -9.53
C PHE A 315 -11.23 7.51 -10.14
N ALA A 316 -10.29 6.70 -9.71
CA ALA A 316 -8.96 6.63 -10.29
C ALA A 316 -8.98 6.22 -11.78
N THR A 317 -9.98 5.44 -12.24
CA THR A 317 -10.13 5.11 -13.66
C THR A 317 -10.43 6.34 -14.53
N VAL A 318 -11.07 7.38 -13.99
CA VAL A 318 -11.33 8.64 -14.71
C VAL A 318 -10.01 9.29 -15.13
N PHE A 319 -9.00 9.27 -14.26
CA PHE A 319 -7.67 9.79 -14.59
C PHE A 319 -6.96 8.94 -15.66
N TYR A 320 -7.24 7.65 -15.75
CA TYR A 320 -6.75 6.81 -16.83
C TYR A 320 -7.33 7.22 -18.18
N TRP A 321 -8.62 7.56 -18.25
CA TRP A 321 -9.27 7.97 -19.49
C TRP A 321 -8.73 9.30 -20.02
N THR A 322 -8.24 10.17 -19.14
CA THR A 322 -7.59 11.43 -19.50
C THR A 322 -6.11 11.27 -19.83
N ALA A 323 -5.56 10.06 -19.72
CA ALA A 323 -4.17 9.79 -20.06
C ALA A 323 -3.98 9.78 -21.58
N ASN A 324 -2.88 10.42 -22.04
CA ASN A 324 -2.52 10.46 -23.46
C ASN A 324 -2.23 9.05 -24.00
N GLU A 325 -2.34 8.88 -25.33
CA GLU A 325 -2.06 7.61 -26.03
C GLU A 325 -0.70 6.97 -25.68
N GLU A 326 0.30 7.77 -25.34
CA GLU A 326 1.63 7.30 -24.90
C GLU A 326 1.57 6.39 -23.64
N VAL A 327 0.67 6.70 -22.69
CA VAL A 327 0.49 5.87 -21.48
C VAL A 327 -0.21 4.56 -21.86
N ARG A 328 -1.13 4.59 -22.81
CA ARG A 328 -1.83 3.41 -23.33
C ARG A 328 -0.88 2.47 -24.05
N GLN A 329 -0.03 3.02 -24.93
CA GLN A 329 0.99 2.22 -25.63
C GLN A 329 2.00 1.59 -24.65
N SER A 330 2.40 2.32 -23.59
CA SER A 330 3.29 1.79 -22.56
C SER A 330 2.67 0.65 -21.75
N LEU A 331 1.35 0.66 -21.56
CA LEU A 331 0.60 -0.43 -20.94
C LEU A 331 0.52 -1.65 -21.84
N GLU A 332 0.15 -1.46 -23.12
CA GLU A 332 0.07 -2.54 -24.11
C GLU A 332 1.42 -3.27 -24.25
N ILE A 333 2.52 -2.52 -24.32
CA ILE A 333 3.87 -3.11 -24.40
C ILE A 333 4.27 -3.83 -23.09
N ALA A 334 3.84 -3.34 -21.91
CA ALA A 334 4.12 -4.01 -20.64
C ALA A 334 3.37 -5.34 -20.50
N GLU A 335 2.15 -5.41 -21.02
CA GLU A 335 1.35 -6.63 -21.08
C GLU A 335 1.96 -7.65 -22.05
N ASP A 336 2.43 -7.21 -23.22
CA ASP A 336 3.08 -8.07 -24.22
C ASP A 336 4.41 -8.67 -23.70
N GLU A 337 5.23 -7.88 -23.00
CA GLU A 337 6.46 -8.41 -22.39
C GLU A 337 6.19 -9.37 -21.22
N ALA A 338 5.11 -9.16 -20.46
CA ALA A 338 4.72 -10.08 -19.41
C ALA A 338 4.18 -11.41 -19.99
N ALA A 339 3.48 -11.35 -21.11
CA ALA A 339 3.01 -12.53 -21.84
C ALA A 339 4.18 -13.33 -22.45
N ASP A 340 5.17 -12.64 -23.04
CA ASP A 340 6.36 -13.27 -23.64
C ASP A 340 7.25 -13.95 -22.59
N GLN A 341 7.37 -13.38 -21.38
CA GLN A 341 8.12 -14.00 -20.28
C GLN A 341 7.42 -15.26 -19.73
N THR A 342 6.08 -15.33 -19.79
CA THR A 342 5.34 -16.53 -19.40
C THR A 342 5.44 -17.64 -20.47
N GLU A 343 5.53 -17.31 -21.75
CA GLU A 343 5.73 -18.30 -22.82
C GLU A 343 7.16 -18.85 -22.86
N HIS A 344 8.18 -18.00 -22.66
CA HIS A 344 9.59 -18.43 -22.69
C HIS A 344 10.03 -19.12 -21.40
N GLY A 345 9.37 -18.87 -20.26
CA GLY A 345 9.62 -19.59 -19.00
C GLY A 345 9.09 -21.04 -18.99
N SER A 346 8.25 -21.42 -19.96
CA SER A 346 7.67 -22.74 -20.08
C SER A 346 8.36 -23.67 -21.09
N ALA A 347 9.43 -23.22 -21.77
CA ALA A 347 10.16 -24.06 -22.71
C ALA A 347 11.05 -25.05 -21.94
N PRO A 348 10.86 -26.39 -22.09
CA PRO A 348 11.73 -27.38 -21.44
C PRO A 348 13.13 -27.27 -22.01
N GLN A 349 14.13 -27.11 -21.13
CA GLN A 349 15.54 -27.27 -21.48
C GLN A 349 15.69 -28.67 -22.09
N ARG A 350 15.90 -28.74 -23.41
CA ARG A 350 16.38 -29.97 -24.04
C ARG A 350 17.77 -30.23 -23.49
N VAL A 351 17.86 -31.22 -22.62
CA VAL A 351 19.11 -31.84 -22.20
C VAL A 351 19.72 -32.44 -23.47
N ALA A 352 20.83 -31.88 -23.92
CA ALA A 352 21.66 -32.51 -24.95
C ALA A 352 22.42 -33.65 -24.26
N GLU A 353 22.13 -34.88 -24.70
CA GLU A 353 22.97 -36.04 -24.47
C GLU A 353 24.30 -35.94 -25.26
#